data_229b76b7da7abc5cb5cef548df708570
#
_entry.id   229b76b7da7abc5cb5cef548df708570
#
_cell.length_a   1.000
_cell.length_b   1.000
_cell.length_c   1.000
_cell.angle_alpha   90.00
_cell.angle_beta   90.00
_cell.angle_gamma   90.00
#
_symmetry.space_group_name_H-M   'P 1'
#
loop_
_entity.id
_entity.type
_entity.pdbx_description
1 polymer ?
#
loop_
_entity_poly.entity_id
_entity_poly.type
_entity_poly.pdbx_seq_one_letter_code
_entity_poly.pdbx_strand_id
1 'polypeptide(L)'
;MPVVIWINGGFGAGKTTLAEELHRRLPDAVVYDPEDVGLMLWKWMPPNGDFQHLPSWRELVVATALSLRRHHADTLIVPMSLIRDAYRAEILGGLADAGEEVLHVFLEADAGVLRERLNARVTHPARTGTREPASSA
;
A
#
# COMPACT_ATOMS: atom_id res chain seq x y z
N MET A 1 13.51 0.76 -9.70
CA MET A 1 12.85 2.02 -9.42
C MET A 1 12.45 2.09 -7.96
N PRO A 2 13.05 3.00 -7.19
CA PRO A 2 12.76 3.07 -5.75
C PRO A 2 11.43 3.78 -5.50
N VAL A 3 10.43 3.00 -5.16
CA VAL A 3 9.10 3.56 -4.92
C VAL A 3 8.31 2.66 -3.97
N VAL A 4 7.45 3.30 -3.18
CA VAL A 4 6.47 2.61 -2.37
C VAL A 4 5.12 2.79 -3.05
N ILE A 5 4.53 1.68 -3.49
CA ILE A 5 3.21 1.71 -4.13
C ILE A 5 2.19 1.32 -3.07
N TRP A 6 1.47 2.33 -2.56
CA TRP A 6 0.48 2.10 -1.52
C TRP A 6 -0.89 1.97 -2.15
N ILE A 7 -1.50 0.78 -2.00
CA ILE A 7 -2.80 0.51 -2.58
C ILE A 7 -3.85 0.64 -1.48
N ASN A 8 -4.65 1.68 -1.56
CA ASN A 8 -5.71 1.98 -0.63
C ASN A 8 -7.05 1.68 -1.28
N GLY A 9 -8.08 1.58 -0.48
CA GLY A 9 -9.41 1.33 -1.00
C GLY A 9 -10.27 0.65 0.03
N GLY A 10 -11.57 0.63 -0.22
CA GLY A 10 -12.51 0.01 0.69
C GLY A 10 -12.38 -1.51 0.71
N PHE A 11 -13.02 -2.10 1.69
CA PHE A 11 -13.07 -3.54 1.80
C PHE A 11 -13.74 -4.12 0.54
N GLY A 12 -13.12 -5.12 -0.05
CA GLY A 12 -13.67 -5.71 -1.27
C GLY A 12 -13.34 -4.97 -2.56
N ALA A 13 -12.50 -3.94 -2.49
CA ALA A 13 -12.16 -3.17 -3.69
C ALA A 13 -11.13 -3.86 -4.58
N GLY A 14 -10.52 -4.95 -4.11
CA GLY A 14 -9.58 -5.71 -4.96
C GLY A 14 -8.11 -5.37 -4.72
N LYS A 15 -7.77 -4.87 -3.54
CA LYS A 15 -6.38 -4.52 -3.24
C LYS A 15 -5.43 -5.71 -3.37
N THR A 16 -5.85 -6.87 -2.85
CA THR A 16 -5.02 -8.07 -2.93
C THR A 16 -4.82 -8.49 -4.38
N THR A 17 -5.88 -8.43 -5.18
CA THR A 17 -5.81 -8.79 -6.58
C THR A 17 -4.85 -7.89 -7.33
N LEU A 18 -4.94 -6.57 -7.08
CA LEU A 18 -4.03 -5.63 -7.74
C LEU A 18 -2.59 -5.85 -7.27
N ALA A 19 -2.39 -6.10 -5.98
CA ALA A 19 -1.04 -6.35 -5.46
C ALA A 19 -0.43 -7.58 -6.11
N GLU A 20 -1.20 -8.65 -6.27
CA GLU A 20 -0.72 -9.85 -6.93
C GLU A 20 -0.39 -9.61 -8.39
N GLU A 21 -1.22 -8.83 -9.06
CA GLU A 21 -1.00 -8.52 -10.47
C GLU A 21 0.27 -7.68 -10.65
N LEU A 22 0.45 -6.69 -9.77
CA LEU A 22 1.66 -5.87 -9.82
C LEU A 22 2.90 -6.69 -9.50
N HIS A 23 2.81 -7.60 -8.54
CA HIS A 23 3.97 -8.43 -8.19
C HIS A 23 4.35 -9.36 -9.35
N ARG A 24 3.36 -9.85 -10.10
CA ARG A 24 3.65 -10.64 -11.29
C ARG A 24 4.44 -9.85 -12.33
N ARG A 25 4.15 -8.57 -12.45
CA ARG A 25 4.81 -7.70 -13.42
C ARG A 25 6.11 -7.10 -12.91
N LEU A 26 6.26 -7.06 -11.58
CA LEU A 26 7.44 -6.53 -10.92
C LEU A 26 7.94 -7.58 -9.93
N PRO A 27 8.52 -8.68 -10.44
CA PRO A 27 8.82 -9.83 -9.57
C PRO A 27 9.88 -9.53 -8.51
N ASP A 28 10.69 -8.51 -8.70
CA ASP A 28 11.68 -8.13 -7.69
C ASP A 28 11.12 -7.24 -6.60
N ALA A 29 9.87 -6.78 -6.73
CA ALA A 29 9.23 -6.00 -5.69
C ALA A 29 8.84 -6.90 -4.53
N VAL A 30 8.76 -6.31 -3.35
CA VAL A 30 8.30 -7.01 -2.15
C VAL A 30 6.88 -6.58 -1.85
N VAL A 31 6.00 -7.55 -1.64
CA VAL A 31 4.64 -7.27 -1.18
C VAL A 31 4.67 -7.27 0.33
N TYR A 32 4.34 -6.12 0.90
CA TYR A 32 4.38 -5.90 2.34
C TYR A 32 2.97 -5.65 2.84
N ASP A 33 2.50 -6.50 3.75
CA ASP A 33 1.16 -6.41 4.31
C ASP A 33 1.24 -5.83 5.73
N PRO A 34 0.87 -4.57 5.93
CA PRO A 34 0.92 -3.95 7.25
C PRO A 34 -0.02 -4.59 8.28
N GLU A 35 -0.99 -5.38 7.84
CA GLU A 35 -1.83 -6.10 8.78
C GLU A 35 -1.00 -7.04 9.66
N ASP A 36 0.06 -7.59 9.11
CA ASP A 36 0.94 -8.48 9.87
C ASP A 36 1.58 -7.78 11.05
N VAL A 37 1.85 -6.48 10.93
CA VAL A 37 2.37 -5.70 12.05
C VAL A 37 1.32 -5.61 13.16
N GLY A 38 0.06 -5.42 12.77
CA GLY A 38 -1.03 -5.40 13.74
C GLY A 38 -1.20 -6.72 14.46
N LEU A 39 -1.14 -7.82 13.70
CA LEU A 39 -1.26 -9.14 14.29
C LEU A 39 -0.10 -9.42 15.24
N MET A 40 1.10 -8.97 14.92
CA MET A 40 2.24 -9.10 15.80
C MET A 40 2.03 -8.36 17.11
N LEU A 41 1.53 -7.13 17.04
CA LEU A 41 1.31 -6.32 18.23
C LEU A 41 0.26 -6.95 19.15
N TRP A 42 -0.75 -7.59 18.56
CA TRP A 42 -1.80 -8.23 19.34
C TRP A 42 -1.32 -9.44 20.13
N LYS A 43 -0.10 -9.91 19.88
CA LYS A 43 0.49 -10.95 20.73
C LYS A 43 0.80 -10.42 22.12
N TRP A 44 1.03 -9.12 22.25
CA TRP A 44 1.50 -8.54 23.49
C TRP A 44 0.48 -7.62 24.14
N MET A 45 -0.54 -7.22 23.41
CA MET A 45 -1.58 -6.36 23.96
C MET A 45 -2.94 -6.87 23.49
N PRO A 46 -4.00 -6.64 24.27
CA PRO A 46 -5.31 -7.16 23.93
C PRO A 46 -5.79 -6.57 22.61
N PRO A 47 -6.38 -7.39 21.73
CA PRO A 47 -7.00 -6.86 20.53
C PRO A 47 -8.21 -6.03 20.96
N ASN A 48 -8.18 -4.77 20.60
CA ASN A 48 -9.21 -3.83 21.04
C ASN A 48 -9.56 -2.93 19.89
N GLY A 49 -10.49 -3.38 19.05
CA GLY A 49 -10.88 -2.66 17.87
C GLY A 49 -9.87 -2.82 16.75
N ASP A 50 -9.65 -1.74 16.01
CA ASP A 50 -8.76 -1.74 14.87
C ASP A 50 -7.36 -1.38 15.32
N PHE A 51 -6.36 -2.17 14.88
CA PHE A 51 -4.97 -1.87 15.24
C PHE A 51 -4.48 -0.53 14.68
N GLN A 52 -5.16 0.04 13.67
CA GLN A 52 -4.77 1.35 13.16
C GLN A 52 -4.87 2.44 14.23
N HIS A 53 -5.67 2.24 15.27
CA HIS A 53 -5.76 3.20 16.37
C HIS A 53 -4.54 3.16 17.30
N LEU A 54 -3.68 2.14 17.16
CA LEU A 54 -2.48 2.03 17.98
C LEU A 54 -1.37 2.90 17.40
N PRO A 55 -0.85 3.86 18.17
CA PRO A 55 0.30 4.64 17.69
C PRO A 55 1.49 3.76 17.31
N SER A 56 1.69 2.65 18.07
CA SER A 56 2.77 1.72 17.74
C SER A 56 2.60 1.09 16.37
N TRP A 57 1.36 0.77 15.98
CA TRP A 57 1.14 0.20 14.66
C TRP A 57 1.53 1.20 13.57
N ARG A 58 1.08 2.44 13.71
CA ARG A 58 1.37 3.45 12.70
C ARG A 58 2.86 3.74 12.61
N GLU A 59 3.55 3.76 13.74
CA GLU A 59 5.00 3.97 13.74
C GLU A 59 5.74 2.79 13.11
N LEU A 60 5.38 1.57 13.49
CA LEU A 60 6.08 0.38 13.01
C LEU A 60 5.79 0.09 11.54
N VAL A 61 4.60 0.43 11.07
CA VAL A 61 4.28 0.27 9.66
C VAL A 61 5.24 1.09 8.80
N VAL A 62 5.48 2.34 9.18
CA VAL A 62 6.43 3.18 8.46
C VAL A 62 7.85 2.65 8.59
N ALA A 63 8.26 2.32 9.82
CA ALA A 63 9.63 1.84 10.06
C ALA A 63 9.91 0.55 9.29
N THR A 64 8.95 -0.36 9.27
CA THR A 64 9.11 -1.62 8.53
C THR A 64 9.23 -1.37 7.04
N ALA A 65 8.39 -0.50 6.49
CA ALA A 65 8.45 -0.15 5.07
C ALA A 65 9.81 0.42 4.72
N LEU A 66 10.32 1.34 5.54
CA LEU A 66 11.61 1.96 5.28
C LEU A 66 12.74 0.95 5.32
N SER A 67 12.69 0.02 6.26
CA SER A 67 13.69 -1.02 6.39
C SER A 67 13.68 -1.97 5.20
N LEU A 68 12.49 -2.39 4.78
CA LEU A 68 12.36 -3.28 3.62
C LEU A 68 12.85 -2.59 2.36
N ARG A 69 12.51 -1.32 2.20
CA ARG A 69 12.93 -0.56 1.02
C ARG A 69 14.45 -0.37 1.00
N ARG A 70 15.05 -0.14 2.16
CA ARG A 70 16.49 0.12 2.24
C ARG A 70 17.31 -1.14 2.01
N HIS A 71 16.84 -2.28 2.52
CA HIS A 71 17.70 -3.47 2.60
C HIS A 71 17.31 -4.58 1.64
N HIS A 72 16.08 -4.60 1.14
CA HIS A 72 15.59 -5.78 0.43
C HIS A 72 14.99 -5.51 -0.93
N ALA A 73 14.40 -4.36 -1.17
CA ALA A 73 13.73 -4.12 -2.45
C ALA A 73 13.65 -2.64 -2.78
N ASP A 74 13.84 -2.32 -4.06
CA ASP A 74 13.65 -0.96 -4.53
C ASP A 74 12.17 -0.59 -4.59
N THR A 75 11.31 -1.57 -4.76
CA THR A 75 9.87 -1.32 -4.86
C THR A 75 9.11 -2.13 -3.83
N LEU A 76 8.26 -1.46 -3.07
CA LEU A 76 7.33 -2.11 -2.17
C LEU A 76 5.91 -1.97 -2.72
N ILE A 77 5.14 -3.03 -2.62
CA ILE A 77 3.72 -3.03 -2.94
C ILE A 77 2.98 -3.22 -1.62
N VAL A 78 2.19 -2.23 -1.21
CA VAL A 78 1.61 -2.21 0.14
C VAL A 78 0.09 -2.11 0.04
N PRO A 79 -0.62 -3.25 0.06
CA PRO A 79 -2.09 -3.23 0.04
C PRO A 79 -2.63 -3.06 1.45
N MET A 80 -3.11 -1.88 1.77
CA MET A 80 -3.67 -1.60 3.09
C MET A 80 -4.61 -0.42 3.04
N SER A 81 -5.85 -0.64 3.48
CA SER A 81 -6.80 0.46 3.65
C SER A 81 -6.39 1.32 4.83
N LEU A 82 -6.33 2.61 4.62
CA LEU A 82 -6.10 3.56 5.71
C LEU A 82 -7.43 4.27 5.97
N ILE A 83 -8.04 3.97 7.12
CA ILE A 83 -9.43 4.30 7.37
C ILE A 83 -9.69 5.75 7.74
N ARG A 84 -8.69 6.45 8.25
CA ARG A 84 -8.82 7.86 8.64
C ARG A 84 -7.82 8.72 7.91
N ASP A 85 -8.26 9.91 7.54
CA ASP A 85 -7.38 10.86 6.85
C ASP A 85 -6.15 11.18 7.67
N ALA A 86 -6.32 11.31 9.00
CA ALA A 86 -5.19 11.62 9.87
C ALA A 86 -4.15 10.50 9.85
N TYR A 87 -4.58 9.24 9.86
CA TYR A 87 -3.67 8.11 9.80
C TYR A 87 -2.97 8.03 8.45
N ARG A 88 -3.72 8.29 7.38
CA ARG A 88 -3.13 8.31 6.04
C ARG A 88 -2.06 9.39 5.95
N ALA A 89 -2.37 10.58 6.44
CA ALA A 89 -1.40 11.67 6.41
C ALA A 89 -0.16 11.34 7.23
N GLU A 90 -0.34 10.72 8.38
CA GLU A 90 0.78 10.35 9.25
C GLU A 90 1.68 9.31 8.57
N ILE A 91 1.09 8.28 8.00
CA ILE A 91 1.84 7.16 7.44
C ILE A 91 2.48 7.54 6.11
N LEU A 92 1.69 8.05 5.17
CA LEU A 92 2.23 8.43 3.87
C LEU A 92 3.18 9.61 4.00
N GLY A 93 2.87 10.55 4.91
CA GLY A 93 3.76 11.66 5.20
C GLY A 93 5.05 11.21 5.83
N GLY A 94 5.00 10.23 6.72
CA GLY A 94 6.21 9.68 7.32
C GLY A 94 7.13 9.04 6.30
N LEU A 95 6.57 8.34 5.32
CA LEU A 95 7.37 7.76 4.24
C LEU A 95 7.99 8.86 3.38
N ALA A 96 7.20 9.86 3.02
CA ALA A 96 7.68 10.96 2.18
C ALA A 96 8.76 11.77 2.91
N ASP A 97 8.56 12.02 4.20
CA ASP A 97 9.53 12.78 5.00
C ASP A 97 10.87 12.05 5.10
N ALA A 98 10.84 10.73 5.02
CA ALA A 98 12.06 9.94 5.04
C ALA A 98 12.72 9.83 3.67
N GLY A 99 12.20 10.53 2.67
CA GLY A 99 12.79 10.56 1.34
C GLY A 99 12.27 9.54 0.37
N GLU A 100 11.22 8.81 0.74
CA GLU A 100 10.66 7.81 -0.16
C GLU A 100 9.70 8.43 -1.16
N GLU A 101 9.75 7.97 -2.38
CA GLU A 101 8.72 8.32 -3.36
C GLU A 101 7.54 7.38 -3.12
N VAL A 102 6.35 7.95 -2.92
CA VAL A 102 5.14 7.17 -2.64
C VAL A 102 4.15 7.37 -3.77
N LEU A 103 3.76 6.28 -4.39
CA LEU A 103 2.67 6.28 -5.35
C LEU A 103 1.43 5.75 -4.64
N HIS A 104 0.49 6.64 -4.38
CA HIS A 104 -0.74 6.29 -3.67
C HIS A 104 -1.83 5.98 -4.69
N VAL A 105 -2.31 4.76 -4.68
CA VAL A 105 -3.35 4.28 -5.58
C VAL A 105 -4.61 4.02 -4.76
N PHE A 106 -5.71 4.64 -5.15
CA PHE A 106 -6.98 4.45 -4.47
C PHE A 106 -7.93 3.66 -5.38
N LEU A 107 -8.39 2.51 -4.91
CA LEU A 107 -9.22 1.63 -5.70
C LEU A 107 -10.69 1.84 -5.40
N GLU A 108 -11.47 1.99 -6.46
CA GLU A 108 -12.92 2.18 -6.35
C GLU A 108 -13.71 1.16 -7.17
N ALA A 109 -13.03 0.26 -7.88
CA ALA A 109 -13.68 -0.69 -8.77
C ALA A 109 -13.48 -2.13 -8.27
N ASP A 110 -14.31 -3.04 -8.74
CA ASP A 110 -14.13 -4.44 -8.37
C ASP A 110 -12.91 -5.06 -9.06
N ALA A 111 -12.54 -6.25 -8.61
CA ALA A 111 -11.31 -6.89 -9.04
C ALA A 111 -11.27 -7.16 -10.55
N GLY A 112 -12.41 -7.53 -11.14
CA GLY A 112 -12.45 -7.80 -12.56
C GLY A 112 -12.18 -6.57 -13.40
N VAL A 113 -12.85 -5.47 -13.05
CA VAL A 113 -12.64 -4.21 -13.75
C VAL A 113 -11.21 -3.72 -13.58
N LEU A 114 -10.66 -3.85 -12.37
CA LEU A 114 -9.30 -3.41 -12.11
C LEU A 114 -8.30 -4.20 -12.94
N ARG A 115 -8.50 -5.51 -13.08
CA ARG A 115 -7.60 -6.32 -13.87
C ARG A 115 -7.61 -5.90 -15.32
N GLU A 116 -8.78 -5.62 -15.88
CA GLU A 116 -8.88 -5.13 -17.24
C GLU A 116 -8.16 -3.81 -17.43
N ARG A 117 -8.35 -2.89 -16.47
CA ARG A 117 -7.69 -1.59 -16.56
C ARG A 117 -6.17 -1.71 -16.47
N LEU A 118 -5.71 -2.59 -15.60
CA LEU A 118 -4.27 -2.79 -15.45
C LEU A 118 -3.67 -3.38 -16.72
N ASN A 119 -4.33 -4.34 -17.34
CA ASN A 119 -3.86 -4.92 -18.59
C ASN A 119 -3.78 -3.86 -19.68
N ALA A 120 -4.78 -3.00 -19.78
CA ALA A 120 -4.77 -1.92 -20.76
C ALA A 120 -3.62 -0.95 -20.51
N ARG A 121 -3.33 -0.65 -19.24
CA ARG A 121 -2.24 0.28 -18.90
C ARG A 121 -0.87 -0.27 -19.20
N VAL A 122 -0.72 -1.58 -19.11
CA VAL A 122 0.57 -2.20 -19.41
C VAL A 122 0.92 -2.03 -20.87
N THR A 123 -0.08 -1.97 -21.76
CA THR A 123 0.18 -1.70 -23.17
C THR A 123 0.47 -0.23 -23.44
N HIS A 124 0.32 0.63 -22.43
CA HIS A 124 0.60 2.07 -22.55
C HIS A 124 1.41 2.52 -21.33
N PRO A 125 2.67 2.14 -21.24
CA PRO A 125 3.44 2.33 -20.02
C PRO A 125 3.55 3.77 -19.54
N ALA A 126 3.43 4.73 -20.42
CA ALA A 126 3.53 6.13 -20.01
C ALA A 126 2.36 6.58 -19.13
N ARG A 127 1.32 5.75 -19.02
CA ARG A 127 0.12 6.13 -18.29
C ARG A 127 0.04 5.54 -16.91
N THR A 128 1.03 4.93 -16.48
CA THR A 128 0.96 4.18 -15.25
C THR A 128 0.46 4.98 -14.08
N GLY A 129 0.57 6.08 -14.16
CA GLY A 129 0.30 6.69 -12.98
C GLY A 129 -1.03 6.68 -12.52
N THR A 130 -1.26 6.58 -12.54
CA THR A 130 -2.17 6.75 -12.01
C THR A 130 -2.56 7.12 -10.96
N ARG A 131 -2.59 7.65 -10.61
CA ARG A 131 -2.76 8.12 -9.72
C ARG A 131 -3.74 8.57 -9.39
N GLU A 132 -4.20 8.77 -9.10
CA GLU A 132 -4.88 9.12 -8.67
C GLU A 132 -5.75 9.15 -8.59
N PRO A 133 -6.05 9.34 -8.16
CA PRO A 133 -6.94 9.44 -7.82
C PRO A 133 -7.79 9.46 -8.04
N ALA A 134 -7.54 9.66 -8.13
CA ALA A 134 -8.25 9.74 -8.31
C ALA A 134 -8.96 9.57 -8.36
N SER A 135 -8.61 9.62 -8.61
CA SER A 135 -9.19 9.38 -8.71
C SER A 135 -9.92 9.15 -8.51
N SER A 136 -9.90 9.36 -8.27
CA SER A 136 -10.55 9.09 -8.01
C SER A 136 -11.35 9.14 -8.24
N ALA A 137 -11.40 9.40 -8.35
CA ALA A 137 -12.32 9.35 -8.50
C ALA A 137 -13.01 8.94 -8.90
#